data_2903a53d66463a210ed160f57a73911e
#
_entry.id   2903a53d66463a210ed160f57a73911e
#
_cell.length_a   1.000
_cell.length_b   1.000
_cell.length_c   1.000
_cell.angle_alpha   90.00
_cell.angle_beta   90.00
_cell.angle_gamma   90.00
#
_symmetry.space_group_name_H-M   'P 1'
#
loop_
_entity.id
_entity.type
_entity.pdbx_description
1 polymer ?
#
loop_
_entity_poly.entity_id
_entity_poly.type
_entity_poly.pdbx_seq_one_letter_code
_entity_poly.pdbx_strand_id
1 'polypeptide(L)'
;MSLFKYLRIKIFYTLMRPFSTLVRGARIRLFIKIMRPVHGTKILDLGGQPTIWDFVDIPLVITCVNLPGIAMIDHQTHHDITYVEGDACHLPNFKFGDFDIVFSNSVIEHVGNSGKQMQFAHEVMRLSNNYWIQTPCKEFPIEAHSGMPFWWYYPSWMRTYFLSQWSKKLPGWTEMVATTTVIQKRDLKTMLPNAQILTEWFIFPKSLIAYSVGNSPQGSERQPYKINAYR
;
A
#
# COMPACT_ATOMS: atom_id res chain seq x y z
N MET A 1 31.29 13.72 8.17
CA MET A 1 30.03 13.47 8.93
C MET A 1 28.82 13.08 8.07
N SER A 2 28.98 12.90 6.75
CA SER A 2 27.88 12.54 5.82
C SER A 2 27.62 11.04 5.69
N LEU A 3 28.66 10.22 5.80
CA LEU A 3 28.57 8.76 5.65
C LEU A 3 27.73 8.11 6.77
N PHE A 4 27.82 8.61 7.98
CA PHE A 4 27.13 8.04 9.17
C PHE A 4 25.59 8.13 9.08
N LYS A 5 25.04 9.22 8.51
CA LYS A 5 23.56 9.38 8.40
C LYS A 5 22.96 8.53 7.30
N TYR A 6 23.62 8.45 6.14
CA TYR A 6 23.26 7.55 5.06
C TYR A 6 23.34 6.07 5.51
N LEU A 7 24.42 5.75 6.23
CA LEU A 7 24.64 4.43 6.80
C LEU A 7 23.52 4.05 7.79
N ARG A 8 23.06 4.97 8.63
CA ARG A 8 21.95 4.74 9.57
C ARG A 8 20.66 4.34 8.84
N ILE A 9 20.28 5.08 7.80
CA ILE A 9 19.07 4.78 7.01
C ILE A 9 19.22 3.43 6.32
N LYS A 10 20.36 3.18 5.67
CA LYS A 10 20.64 1.90 5.03
C LYS A 10 20.63 0.73 6.02
N ILE A 11 21.27 0.90 7.18
CA ILE A 11 21.26 -0.11 8.25
C ILE A 11 19.82 -0.36 8.74
N PHE A 12 19.06 0.71 8.99
CA PHE A 12 17.66 0.58 9.42
C PHE A 12 16.84 -0.24 8.42
N TYR A 13 16.87 0.11 7.12
CA TYR A 13 16.13 -0.64 6.11
C TYR A 13 16.64 -2.09 5.96
N THR A 14 17.95 -2.31 6.08
CA THR A 14 18.53 -3.67 6.00
C THR A 14 18.06 -4.52 7.19
N LEU A 15 18.09 -3.98 8.40
CA LEU A 15 17.63 -4.67 9.61
C LEU A 15 16.12 -4.88 9.63
N MET A 16 15.35 -3.92 9.08
CA MET A 16 13.89 -4.02 9.01
C MET A 16 13.38 -4.88 7.84
N ARG A 17 14.23 -5.19 6.87
CA ARG A 17 13.86 -5.98 5.69
C ARG A 17 13.20 -7.33 6.04
N PRO A 18 13.79 -8.21 6.86
CA PRO A 18 13.15 -9.49 7.19
C PRO A 18 11.81 -9.30 7.90
N PHE A 19 11.74 -8.32 8.80
CA PHE A 19 10.51 -7.98 9.48
C PHE A 19 9.43 -7.47 8.49
N SER A 20 9.79 -6.55 7.59
CA SER A 20 8.86 -6.04 6.59
C SER A 20 8.37 -7.14 5.64
N THR A 21 9.23 -8.09 5.28
CA THR A 21 8.89 -9.25 4.45
C THR A 21 7.87 -10.15 5.15
N LEU A 22 8.11 -10.49 6.43
CA LEU A 22 7.18 -11.30 7.22
C LEU A 22 5.79 -10.64 7.32
N VAL A 23 5.76 -9.35 7.61
CA VAL A 23 4.49 -8.60 7.74
C VAL A 23 3.77 -8.50 6.40
N ARG A 24 4.50 -8.23 5.30
CA ARG A 24 3.91 -8.22 3.94
C ARG A 24 3.33 -9.58 3.58
N GLY A 25 4.07 -10.65 3.82
CA GLY A 25 3.58 -12.02 3.59
C GLY A 25 2.33 -12.35 4.40
N ALA A 26 2.29 -11.97 5.68
CA ALA A 26 1.10 -12.15 6.52
C ALA A 26 -0.11 -11.34 5.99
N ARG A 27 0.13 -10.10 5.54
CA ARG A 27 -0.90 -9.24 4.92
C ARG A 27 -1.44 -9.83 3.64
N ILE A 28 -0.59 -10.34 2.75
CA ILE A 28 -1.02 -10.95 1.51
C ILE A 28 -1.77 -12.26 1.77
N ARG A 29 -1.36 -13.08 2.74
CA ARG A 29 -2.16 -14.24 3.16
C ARG A 29 -3.56 -13.84 3.64
N LEU A 30 -3.67 -12.73 4.39
CA LEU A 30 -4.97 -12.19 4.81
C LEU A 30 -5.78 -11.67 3.62
N PHE A 31 -5.14 -10.99 2.67
CA PHE A 31 -5.75 -10.58 1.39
C PHE A 31 -6.32 -11.78 0.64
N ILE A 32 -5.54 -12.84 0.44
CA ILE A 32 -5.99 -14.07 -0.23
C ILE A 32 -7.19 -14.68 0.50
N LYS A 33 -7.14 -14.75 1.83
CA LYS A 33 -8.22 -15.31 2.65
C LYS A 33 -9.53 -14.54 2.51
N ILE A 34 -9.48 -13.21 2.44
CA ILE A 34 -10.67 -12.33 2.39
C ILE A 34 -11.15 -12.13 0.97
N MET A 35 -10.25 -11.76 0.05
CA MET A 35 -10.60 -11.40 -1.32
C MET A 35 -10.77 -12.62 -2.22
N ARG A 36 -10.19 -13.77 -1.86
CA ARG A 36 -10.29 -15.07 -2.55
C ARG A 36 -10.03 -14.95 -4.05
N PRO A 37 -8.89 -14.40 -4.48
CA PRO A 37 -8.55 -14.35 -5.89
C PRO A 37 -8.42 -15.77 -6.44
N VAL A 38 -8.76 -15.95 -7.72
CA VAL A 38 -8.61 -17.19 -8.47
C VAL A 38 -7.64 -16.99 -9.63
N HIS A 39 -7.25 -18.07 -10.30
CA HIS A 39 -6.42 -17.97 -11.50
C HIS A 39 -7.02 -16.96 -12.50
N GLY A 40 -6.18 -16.04 -12.99
CA GLY A 40 -6.58 -15.00 -13.95
C GLY A 40 -7.37 -13.84 -13.35
N THR A 41 -7.56 -13.76 -12.00
CA THR A 41 -8.16 -12.58 -11.38
C THR A 41 -7.40 -11.32 -11.79
N LYS A 42 -8.13 -10.33 -12.31
CA LYS A 42 -7.59 -9.05 -12.77
C LYS A 42 -7.47 -8.08 -11.61
N ILE A 43 -6.26 -7.67 -11.28
CA ILE A 43 -5.98 -6.75 -10.18
C ILE A 43 -5.41 -5.43 -10.72
N LEU A 44 -5.97 -4.32 -10.29
CA LEU A 44 -5.38 -2.99 -10.44
C LEU A 44 -4.59 -2.67 -9.17
N ASP A 45 -3.26 -2.61 -9.27
CA ASP A 45 -2.37 -2.29 -8.15
C ASP A 45 -1.92 -0.83 -8.24
N LEU A 46 -2.52 0.02 -7.42
CA LEU A 46 -2.26 1.46 -7.38
C LEU A 46 -1.00 1.75 -6.56
N GLY A 47 0.04 2.26 -7.22
CA GLY A 47 1.36 2.56 -6.64
C GLY A 47 2.19 1.30 -6.34
N GLY A 48 1.81 0.16 -6.93
CA GLY A 48 2.40 -1.13 -6.65
C GLY A 48 3.77 -1.37 -7.28
N GLN A 49 4.46 -2.33 -6.68
CA GLN A 49 5.68 -2.94 -7.22
C GLN A 49 5.47 -4.45 -7.30
N PRO A 50 6.00 -5.14 -8.33
CA PRO A 50 5.71 -6.55 -8.59
C PRO A 50 6.07 -7.49 -7.43
N THR A 51 7.08 -7.18 -6.67
CA THR A 51 7.61 -8.02 -5.58
C THR A 51 6.64 -8.31 -4.44
N ILE A 52 5.54 -7.56 -4.30
CA ILE A 52 4.53 -7.88 -3.29
C ILE A 52 3.72 -9.11 -3.69
N TRP A 53 3.63 -9.39 -4.98
CA TRP A 53 2.86 -10.49 -5.54
C TRP A 53 3.59 -11.83 -5.47
N ASP A 54 4.89 -11.85 -5.13
CA ASP A 54 5.67 -13.09 -4.89
C ASP A 54 5.10 -13.94 -3.74
N PHE A 55 4.24 -13.35 -2.90
CA PHE A 55 3.54 -14.07 -1.83
C PHE A 55 2.23 -14.74 -2.28
N VAL A 56 1.90 -14.66 -3.58
CA VAL A 56 0.67 -15.24 -4.15
C VAL A 56 1.06 -16.32 -5.13
N ASP A 57 0.73 -17.57 -4.84
CA ASP A 57 1.05 -18.71 -5.70
C ASP A 57 0.07 -18.86 -6.89
N ILE A 58 -1.06 -18.16 -6.85
CA ILE A 58 -2.11 -18.23 -7.87
C ILE A 58 -1.75 -17.26 -9.00
N PRO A 59 -1.59 -17.67 -10.26
CA PRO A 59 -1.34 -16.78 -11.38
C PRO A 59 -2.45 -15.72 -11.52
N LEU A 60 -2.07 -14.45 -11.52
CA LEU A 60 -2.96 -13.30 -11.60
C LEU A 60 -2.62 -12.46 -12.82
N VAL A 61 -3.57 -11.62 -13.26
CA VAL A 61 -3.37 -10.57 -14.26
C VAL A 61 -3.32 -9.23 -13.51
N ILE A 62 -2.17 -8.58 -13.45
CA ILE A 62 -1.94 -7.43 -12.59
C ILE A 62 -1.58 -6.21 -13.45
N THR A 63 -2.30 -5.12 -13.27
CA THR A 63 -1.94 -3.83 -13.84
C THR A 63 -1.40 -2.94 -12.72
N CYS A 64 -0.10 -2.68 -12.72
CA CYS A 64 0.55 -1.76 -11.79
C CYS A 64 0.49 -0.33 -12.34
N VAL A 65 -0.13 0.58 -11.60
CA VAL A 65 -0.20 2.01 -11.96
C VAL A 65 0.71 2.80 -11.05
N ASN A 66 1.63 3.56 -11.64
CA ASN A 66 2.53 4.45 -10.91
C ASN A 66 2.61 5.82 -11.62
N LEU A 67 2.99 6.85 -10.87
CA LEU A 67 3.23 8.17 -11.45
C LEU A 67 4.36 8.11 -12.50
N PRO A 68 4.32 8.99 -13.53
CA PRO A 68 5.38 9.08 -14.51
C PRO A 68 6.76 9.23 -13.90
N GLY A 69 7.74 8.52 -14.47
CA GLY A 69 9.13 8.57 -14.02
C GLY A 69 9.47 7.69 -12.81
N ILE A 70 8.51 6.95 -12.25
CA ILE A 70 8.82 5.92 -11.25
C ILE A 70 9.36 4.68 -11.98
N ALA A 71 10.61 4.32 -11.65
CA ALA A 71 11.25 3.17 -12.23
C ALA A 71 10.49 1.89 -11.88
N MET A 72 10.09 1.16 -12.92
CA MET A 72 9.51 -0.16 -12.76
C MET A 72 10.64 -1.18 -12.57
N ILE A 73 10.45 -2.09 -11.62
CA ILE A 73 11.42 -3.16 -11.37
C ILE A 73 11.14 -4.26 -12.38
N ASP A 74 12.13 -4.59 -13.22
CA ASP A 74 12.08 -5.81 -13.99
C ASP A 74 12.13 -6.99 -13.02
N HIS A 75 11.07 -7.79 -13.01
CA HIS A 75 10.87 -8.84 -12.04
C HIS A 75 10.26 -10.06 -12.69
N GLN A 76 11.02 -11.18 -12.65
CA GLN A 76 10.51 -12.46 -13.14
C GLN A 76 9.47 -13.01 -12.17
N THR A 77 8.29 -13.29 -12.68
CA THR A 77 7.16 -13.78 -11.91
C THR A 77 6.30 -14.71 -12.78
N HIS A 78 5.45 -15.49 -12.14
CA HIS A 78 4.44 -16.30 -12.82
C HIS A 78 3.11 -15.57 -13.05
N HIS A 79 3.05 -14.30 -12.65
CA HIS A 79 1.91 -13.42 -12.91
C HIS A 79 2.06 -12.72 -14.27
N ASP A 80 0.94 -12.37 -14.91
CA ASP A 80 0.93 -11.48 -16.06
C ASP A 80 0.87 -10.03 -15.56
N ILE A 81 2.00 -9.31 -15.66
CA ILE A 81 2.12 -7.95 -15.11
C ILE A 81 2.26 -6.92 -16.23
N THR A 82 1.34 -5.97 -16.25
CA THR A 82 1.38 -4.79 -17.12
C THR A 82 1.65 -3.54 -16.28
N TYR A 83 2.47 -2.63 -16.81
CA TYR A 83 2.77 -1.34 -16.18
C TYR A 83 2.13 -0.20 -16.94
N VAL A 84 1.48 0.70 -16.20
CA VAL A 84 0.82 1.89 -16.74
C VAL A 84 1.25 3.11 -15.94
N GLU A 85 1.64 4.17 -16.62
CA GLU A 85 1.83 5.48 -15.98
C GLU A 85 0.47 6.17 -15.79
N GLY A 86 0.22 6.65 -14.56
CA GLY A 86 -1.03 7.32 -14.22
C GLY A 86 -1.06 7.86 -12.81
N ASP A 87 -1.95 8.83 -12.57
CA ASP A 87 -2.27 9.32 -11.23
C ASP A 87 -3.39 8.46 -10.64
N ALA A 88 -3.13 7.76 -9.54
CA ALA A 88 -4.11 6.93 -8.84
C ALA A 88 -5.36 7.70 -8.37
N CYS A 89 -5.30 9.04 -8.36
CA CYS A 89 -6.45 9.90 -8.10
C CYS A 89 -7.30 10.20 -9.33
N HIS A 90 -6.84 9.85 -10.54
CA HIS A 90 -7.55 10.11 -11.80
C HIS A 90 -7.08 9.18 -12.92
N LEU A 91 -7.86 8.14 -13.19
CA LEU A 91 -7.58 7.08 -14.16
C LEU A 91 -8.68 6.98 -15.23
N PRO A 92 -8.83 7.99 -16.10
CA PRO A 92 -9.96 8.09 -17.03
C PRO A 92 -10.01 6.98 -18.08
N ASN A 93 -8.88 6.31 -18.32
CA ASN A 93 -8.78 5.23 -19.30
C ASN A 93 -9.35 3.89 -18.79
N PHE A 94 -9.62 3.76 -17.50
CA PHE A 94 -10.19 2.57 -16.91
C PHE A 94 -11.65 2.76 -16.53
N LYS A 95 -12.43 1.68 -16.67
CA LYS A 95 -13.87 1.65 -16.41
C LYS A 95 -14.21 0.67 -15.30
N PHE A 96 -15.41 0.81 -14.74
CA PHE A 96 -15.96 -0.18 -13.83
C PHE A 96 -16.03 -1.56 -14.50
N GLY A 97 -15.48 -2.56 -13.83
CA GLY A 97 -15.45 -3.95 -14.31
C GLY A 97 -14.25 -4.33 -15.16
N ASP A 98 -13.34 -3.40 -15.49
CA ASP A 98 -12.06 -3.73 -16.14
C ASP A 98 -11.19 -4.59 -15.20
N PHE A 99 -11.36 -4.43 -13.88
CA PHE A 99 -10.65 -5.15 -12.84
C PHE A 99 -11.60 -5.81 -11.84
N ASP A 100 -11.25 -7.01 -11.42
CA ASP A 100 -11.97 -7.72 -10.37
C ASP A 100 -11.70 -7.10 -8.99
N ILE A 101 -10.48 -6.64 -8.74
CA ILE A 101 -10.04 -6.10 -7.46
C ILE A 101 -9.16 -4.86 -7.68
N VAL A 102 -9.41 -3.78 -6.92
CA VAL A 102 -8.48 -2.66 -6.79
C VAL A 102 -7.66 -2.85 -5.50
N PHE A 103 -6.35 -2.90 -5.65
CA PHE A 103 -5.40 -3.09 -4.56
C PHE A 103 -4.51 -1.86 -4.40
N SER A 104 -4.17 -1.50 -3.17
CA SER A 104 -3.15 -0.50 -2.89
C SER A 104 -2.50 -0.75 -1.53
N ASN A 105 -1.18 -0.62 -1.48
CA ASN A 105 -0.40 -0.87 -0.28
C ASN A 105 0.56 0.28 0.01
N SER A 106 0.24 1.07 1.03
CA SER A 106 1.04 2.24 1.46
C SER A 106 1.21 3.30 0.37
N VAL A 107 0.10 3.77 -0.17
CA VAL A 107 0.05 4.81 -1.23
C VAL A 107 -0.85 5.98 -0.86
N ILE A 108 -2.04 5.74 -0.31
CA ILE A 108 -3.01 6.80 0.00
C ILE A 108 -2.44 7.88 0.93
N GLU A 109 -1.48 7.54 1.77
CA GLU A 109 -0.77 8.48 2.63
C GLU A 109 0.18 9.43 1.87
N HIS A 110 0.50 9.11 0.59
CA HIS A 110 1.42 9.86 -0.27
C HIS A 110 0.72 10.67 -1.36
N VAL A 111 -0.57 10.47 -1.61
CA VAL A 111 -1.26 11.16 -2.70
C VAL A 111 -1.48 12.66 -2.45
N GLY A 112 -1.18 13.14 -1.24
CA GLY A 112 -1.26 14.55 -0.87
C GLY A 112 -2.27 14.84 0.24
N ASN A 113 -2.99 15.95 0.13
CA ASN A 113 -3.95 16.40 1.15
C ASN A 113 -5.24 15.56 1.15
N SER A 114 -6.12 15.84 2.13
CA SER A 114 -7.40 15.13 2.29
C SER A 114 -8.30 15.17 1.05
N GLY A 115 -8.23 16.24 0.25
CA GLY A 115 -8.97 16.33 -1.03
C GLY A 115 -8.45 15.32 -2.06
N LYS A 116 -7.13 15.17 -2.18
CA LYS A 116 -6.50 14.16 -3.03
C LYS A 116 -6.77 12.74 -2.53
N GLN A 117 -6.74 12.52 -1.22
CA GLN A 117 -7.10 11.24 -0.62
C GLN A 117 -8.56 10.86 -0.89
N MET A 118 -9.46 11.83 -0.88
CA MET A 118 -10.87 11.63 -1.27
C MET A 118 -10.99 11.29 -2.77
N GLN A 119 -10.24 11.98 -3.64
CA GLN A 119 -10.21 11.65 -5.08
C GLN A 119 -9.72 10.22 -5.31
N PHE A 120 -8.63 9.83 -4.64
CA PHE A 120 -8.12 8.45 -4.67
C PHE A 120 -9.21 7.45 -4.25
N ALA A 121 -9.88 7.68 -3.14
CA ALA A 121 -10.94 6.80 -2.64
C ALA A 121 -12.14 6.72 -3.60
N HIS A 122 -12.54 7.82 -4.21
CA HIS A 122 -13.58 7.85 -5.23
C HIS A 122 -13.18 7.02 -6.46
N GLU A 123 -11.92 7.16 -6.89
CA GLU A 123 -11.40 6.41 -8.03
C GLU A 123 -11.37 4.90 -7.76
N VAL A 124 -10.95 4.49 -6.56
CA VAL A 124 -11.02 3.10 -6.12
C VAL A 124 -12.44 2.55 -6.22
N MET A 125 -13.43 3.26 -5.65
CA MET A 125 -14.83 2.82 -5.66
C MET A 125 -15.47 2.88 -7.06
N ARG A 126 -15.01 3.81 -7.92
CA ARG A 126 -15.47 3.91 -9.31
C ARG A 126 -15.03 2.71 -10.14
N LEU A 127 -13.85 2.15 -9.87
CA LEU A 127 -13.26 1.08 -10.68
C LEU A 127 -13.72 -0.31 -10.28
N SER A 128 -13.94 -0.57 -8.98
CA SER A 128 -14.42 -1.88 -8.52
C SER A 128 -15.17 -1.79 -7.19
N ASN A 129 -16.14 -2.67 -7.00
CA ASN A 129 -16.78 -2.91 -5.69
C ASN A 129 -15.88 -3.73 -4.74
N ASN A 130 -14.85 -4.40 -5.28
CA ASN A 130 -13.90 -5.17 -4.51
C ASN A 130 -12.59 -4.41 -4.42
N TYR A 131 -12.20 -4.00 -3.23
CA TYR A 131 -10.94 -3.30 -3.04
C TYR A 131 -10.27 -3.63 -1.72
N TRP A 132 -8.95 -3.41 -1.70
CA TRP A 132 -8.08 -3.61 -0.56
C TRP A 132 -7.08 -2.46 -0.48
N ILE A 133 -7.26 -1.56 0.47
CA ILE A 133 -6.44 -0.35 0.63
C ILE A 133 -5.79 -0.37 1.99
N GLN A 134 -4.46 -0.41 2.02
CA GLN A 134 -3.68 -0.41 3.26
C GLN A 134 -2.93 0.91 3.43
N THR A 135 -2.88 1.39 4.67
CA THR A 135 -2.10 2.57 5.07
C THR A 135 -1.51 2.37 6.48
N PRO A 136 -0.33 2.95 6.80
CA PRO A 136 0.27 2.85 8.12
C PRO A 136 -0.59 3.47 9.23
N CYS A 137 -0.49 2.90 10.45
CA CYS A 137 -1.09 3.48 11.64
C CYS A 137 -0.17 4.50 12.30
N LYS A 138 -0.77 5.57 12.83
CA LYS A 138 -0.09 6.57 13.66
C LYS A 138 0.50 5.97 14.94
N GLU A 139 -0.19 4.99 15.49
CA GLU A 139 0.10 4.36 16.78
C GLU A 139 1.30 3.41 16.71
N PHE A 140 1.79 3.08 15.51
CA PHE A 140 2.99 2.27 15.40
C PHE A 140 4.21 3.08 15.86
N PRO A 141 5.02 2.55 16.80
CA PRO A 141 6.05 3.35 17.46
C PRO A 141 7.19 3.79 16.55
N ILE A 142 7.39 3.12 15.40
CA ILE A 142 8.46 3.46 14.46
C ILE A 142 7.84 3.91 13.14
N GLU A 143 8.12 5.15 12.75
CA GLU A 143 7.63 5.68 11.47
C GLU A 143 8.34 4.95 10.31
N ALA A 144 7.53 4.47 9.35
CA ALA A 144 7.98 3.52 8.33
C ALA A 144 9.03 4.09 7.35
N HIS A 145 9.01 5.40 7.11
CA HIS A 145 9.85 6.06 6.11
C HIS A 145 11.13 6.67 6.74
N SER A 146 11.01 7.28 7.90
CA SER A 146 12.13 7.93 8.58
C SER A 146 12.88 7.03 9.57
N GLY A 147 12.22 5.96 10.02
CA GLY A 147 12.73 5.13 11.13
C GLY A 147 12.75 5.84 12.48
N MET A 148 12.10 7.00 12.57
CA MET A 148 12.06 7.76 13.82
C MET A 148 11.03 7.19 14.78
N PRO A 149 11.39 6.99 16.06
CA PRO A 149 10.42 6.56 17.06
C PRO A 149 9.43 7.69 17.35
N PHE A 150 8.15 7.34 17.45
CA PHE A 150 7.06 8.25 17.82
C PHE A 150 7.00 9.56 17.01
N TRP A 151 7.41 9.53 15.74
CA TRP A 151 7.52 10.69 14.85
C TRP A 151 6.24 11.55 14.80
N TRP A 152 5.09 10.93 14.79
CA TRP A 152 3.81 11.61 14.67
C TRP A 152 3.38 12.35 15.94
N TYR A 153 4.07 12.12 17.06
CA TYR A 153 3.82 12.78 18.34
C TYR A 153 4.81 13.92 18.62
N TYR A 154 5.80 14.13 17.74
CA TYR A 154 6.73 15.25 17.89
C TYR A 154 6.02 16.58 17.64
N PRO A 155 6.32 17.62 18.43
CA PRO A 155 5.89 18.98 18.16
C PRO A 155 6.32 19.42 16.73
N SER A 156 5.54 20.29 16.10
CA SER A 156 5.80 20.74 14.72
C SER A 156 7.21 21.34 14.55
N TRP A 157 7.66 22.15 15.51
CA TRP A 157 9.01 22.74 15.48
C TRP A 157 10.13 21.70 15.44
N MET A 158 9.97 20.59 16.18
CA MET A 158 10.94 19.50 16.21
C MET A 158 10.95 18.76 14.88
N ARG A 159 9.79 18.46 14.30
CA ARG A 159 9.71 17.85 12.96
C ARG A 159 10.32 18.75 11.90
N THR A 160 10.00 20.04 11.90
CA THR A 160 10.58 21.01 10.98
C THR A 160 12.09 21.08 11.12
N TYR A 161 12.62 21.07 12.34
CA TYR A 161 14.07 21.01 12.57
C TYR A 161 14.71 19.77 11.92
N PHE A 162 14.16 18.57 12.16
CA PHE A 162 14.70 17.35 11.57
C PHE A 162 14.62 17.38 10.03
N LEU A 163 13.47 17.77 9.48
CA LEU A 163 13.27 17.86 8.02
C LEU A 163 14.27 18.87 7.41
N SER A 164 14.49 20.02 8.02
CA SER A 164 15.47 21.00 7.53
C SER A 164 16.91 20.49 7.57
N GLN A 165 17.26 19.64 8.53
CA GLN A 165 18.58 19.00 8.58
C GLN A 165 18.72 17.88 7.55
N TRP A 166 17.65 17.16 7.26
CA TRP A 166 17.65 16.05 6.30
C TRP A 166 17.63 16.55 4.85
N SER A 167 16.88 17.60 4.54
CA SER A 167 16.77 18.17 3.19
C SER A 167 18.12 18.60 2.61
N LYS A 168 19.05 19.02 3.46
CA LYS A 168 20.42 19.40 3.06
C LYS A 168 21.23 18.25 2.45
N LYS A 169 20.84 16.99 2.65
CA LYS A 169 21.62 15.81 2.25
C LYS A 169 20.82 14.78 1.46
N LEU A 170 19.53 14.70 1.70
CA LEU A 170 18.61 13.73 1.11
C LEU A 170 17.31 14.44 0.71
N PRO A 171 17.33 15.40 -0.23
CA PRO A 171 16.18 16.25 -0.52
C PRO A 171 14.95 15.45 -0.94
N GLY A 172 15.03 14.55 -1.92
CA GLY A 172 13.89 13.75 -2.39
C GLY A 172 13.32 12.82 -1.32
N TRP A 173 14.20 12.16 -0.53
CA TRP A 173 13.73 11.35 0.59
C TRP A 173 13.06 12.19 1.67
N THR A 174 13.58 13.37 1.96
CA THR A 174 13.01 14.30 2.95
C THR A 174 11.65 14.82 2.48
N GLU A 175 11.51 15.12 1.20
CA GLU A 175 10.25 15.53 0.60
C GLU A 175 9.20 14.43 0.76
N MET A 176 9.54 13.17 0.46
CA MET A 176 8.67 12.02 0.67
C MET A 176 8.21 11.94 2.14
N VAL A 177 9.14 12.04 3.12
CA VAL A 177 8.78 12.02 4.55
C VAL A 177 7.91 13.22 4.94
N ALA A 178 8.21 14.41 4.40
CA ALA A 178 7.47 15.64 4.71
C ALA A 178 6.04 15.64 4.15
N THR A 179 5.85 15.02 3.00
CA THR A 179 4.54 14.94 2.32
C THR A 179 3.70 13.73 2.76
N THR A 180 4.31 12.76 3.45
CA THR A 180 3.57 11.62 4.02
C THR A 180 2.57 12.12 5.07
N THR A 181 1.35 11.67 4.94
CA THR A 181 0.26 11.99 5.87
C THR A 181 -0.13 10.78 6.70
N VAL A 182 -0.86 11.00 7.79
CA VAL A 182 -1.43 9.92 8.60
C VAL A 182 -2.94 9.95 8.48
N ILE A 183 -3.50 8.84 8.08
CA ILE A 183 -4.94 8.68 7.93
C ILE A 183 -5.48 7.94 9.15
N GLN A 184 -6.44 8.55 9.84
CA GLN A 184 -7.10 7.92 10.96
C GLN A 184 -8.20 6.96 10.47
N LYS A 185 -8.54 5.99 11.31
CA LYS A 185 -9.60 5.02 11.00
C LYS A 185 -10.94 5.70 10.65
N ARG A 186 -11.26 6.80 11.34
CA ARG A 186 -12.45 7.60 11.09
C ARG A 186 -12.44 8.22 9.70
N ASP A 187 -11.31 8.82 9.32
CA ASP A 187 -11.17 9.50 8.03
C ASP A 187 -11.21 8.49 6.88
N LEU A 188 -10.55 7.35 7.06
CA LEU A 188 -10.60 6.24 6.10
C LEU A 188 -12.04 5.70 5.92
N LYS A 189 -12.82 5.62 7.02
CA LYS A 189 -14.24 5.22 6.95
C LYS A 189 -15.11 6.27 6.26
N THR A 190 -14.79 7.54 6.39
CA THR A 190 -15.48 8.62 5.68
C THR A 190 -15.20 8.58 4.19
N MET A 191 -13.94 8.34 3.79
CA MET A 191 -13.52 8.24 2.39
C MET A 191 -14.04 6.98 1.71
N LEU A 192 -14.11 5.86 2.44
CA LEU A 192 -14.53 4.54 1.95
C LEU A 192 -15.72 4.03 2.82
N PRO A 193 -16.92 4.58 2.67
CA PRO A 193 -18.05 4.33 3.58
C PRO A 193 -18.50 2.87 3.59
N ASN A 194 -18.36 2.15 2.47
CA ASN A 194 -18.74 0.74 2.35
C ASN A 194 -17.64 -0.22 2.82
N ALA A 195 -16.44 0.29 3.15
CA ALA A 195 -15.34 -0.56 3.59
C ALA A 195 -15.57 -1.13 4.99
N GLN A 196 -15.16 -2.37 5.17
CA GLN A 196 -14.76 -2.89 6.48
C GLN A 196 -13.33 -2.46 6.76
N ILE A 197 -13.04 -2.08 8.00
CA ILE A 197 -11.69 -1.62 8.37
C ILE A 197 -11.10 -2.56 9.43
N LEU A 198 -10.03 -3.23 9.05
CA LEU A 198 -9.20 -4.04 9.93
C LEU A 198 -8.01 -3.23 10.43
N THR A 199 -7.60 -3.51 11.65
CA THR A 199 -6.30 -3.07 12.17
C THR A 199 -5.34 -4.25 12.13
N GLU A 200 -4.24 -4.10 11.41
CA GLU A 200 -3.13 -5.05 11.41
C GLU A 200 -2.28 -4.80 12.66
N TRP A 201 -2.09 -5.83 13.47
CA TRP A 201 -1.35 -5.74 14.72
C TRP A 201 0.02 -6.41 14.62
N PHE A 202 1.01 -5.75 15.22
CA PHE A 202 2.29 -6.33 15.56
C PHE A 202 2.76 -5.68 16.86
N ILE A 203 2.43 -6.31 18.03
CA ILE A 203 2.56 -5.74 19.36
C ILE A 203 1.74 -4.44 19.50
N PHE A 204 1.90 -3.50 18.56
CA PHE A 204 1.16 -2.24 18.41
C PHE A 204 0.33 -2.25 17.13
N PRO A 205 -0.70 -1.38 17.02
CA PRO A 205 -1.40 -1.17 15.76
C PRO A 205 -0.42 -0.72 14.68
N LYS A 206 -0.27 -1.51 13.62
CA LYS A 206 0.75 -1.26 12.59
C LYS A 206 0.18 -0.60 11.35
N SER A 207 -0.98 -1.07 10.91
CA SER A 207 -1.60 -0.59 9.68
C SER A 207 -3.12 -0.65 9.80
N LEU A 208 -3.79 0.19 9.04
CA LEU A 208 -5.21 0.09 8.75
C LEU A 208 -5.38 -0.52 7.36
N ILE A 209 -6.37 -1.39 7.24
CA ILE A 209 -6.75 -2.01 5.97
C ILE A 209 -8.24 -1.78 5.78
N ALA A 210 -8.59 -0.97 4.78
CA ALA A 210 -9.95 -0.80 4.33
C ALA A 210 -10.21 -1.74 3.16
N TYR A 211 -11.21 -2.60 3.27
CA TYR A 211 -11.56 -3.52 2.20
C TYR A 211 -13.07 -3.61 2.00
N SER A 212 -13.46 -3.93 0.78
CA SER A 212 -14.83 -4.28 0.41
C SER A 212 -14.82 -5.54 -0.44
N VAL A 213 -15.79 -6.41 -0.18
CA VAL A 213 -16.07 -7.57 -1.01
C VAL A 213 -17.52 -7.43 -1.43
N GLY A 214 -17.74 -6.92 -2.66
CA GLY A 214 -19.06 -6.81 -3.25
C GLY A 214 -19.59 -8.19 -3.62
N ASN A 215 -20.91 -8.32 -3.68
CA ASN A 215 -21.54 -9.49 -4.28
C ASN A 215 -21.22 -9.50 -5.77
N SER A 216 -20.29 -10.34 -6.20
CA SER A 216 -19.98 -10.50 -7.63
C SER A 216 -21.22 -11.01 -8.37
N PRO A 217 -21.63 -10.39 -9.51
CA PRO A 217 -22.71 -10.89 -10.34
C PRO A 217 -22.40 -12.23 -11.02
N GLN A 218 -21.18 -12.71 -10.94
CA GLN A 218 -20.76 -13.97 -11.53
C GLN A 218 -20.91 -15.11 -10.51
N GLY A 219 -22.12 -15.67 -10.45
CA GLY A 219 -22.42 -16.97 -9.89
C GLY A 219 -21.83 -18.09 -10.75
N SER A 220 -20.52 -18.25 -10.78
CA SER A 220 -19.85 -19.48 -11.14
C SER A 220 -19.17 -19.99 -9.88
N GLU A 221 -19.42 -21.25 -9.53
CA GLU A 221 -18.83 -21.97 -8.42
C GLU A 221 -17.32 -21.78 -8.37
N ARG A 222 -16.88 -20.80 -7.56
CA ARG A 222 -15.46 -20.61 -7.28
C ARG A 222 -15.04 -21.71 -6.33
N GLN A 223 -14.43 -22.78 -6.86
CA GLN A 223 -13.86 -23.85 -6.04
C GLN A 223 -12.84 -23.25 -5.07
N PRO A 224 -12.94 -23.51 -3.76
CA PRO A 224 -11.99 -22.99 -2.79
C PRO A 224 -10.61 -23.63 -3.03
N TYR A 225 -9.61 -22.79 -3.28
CA TYR A 225 -8.21 -23.23 -3.34
C TYR A 225 -7.79 -23.78 -1.98
N LYS A 226 -7.34 -25.05 -1.94
CA LYS A 226 -6.83 -25.66 -0.71
C LYS A 226 -5.48 -25.03 -0.38
N ILE A 227 -5.45 -24.18 0.64
CA ILE A 227 -4.20 -23.62 1.18
C ILE A 227 -3.46 -24.77 1.87
N ASN A 228 -2.31 -25.16 1.32
CA ASN A 228 -1.36 -26.02 2.06
C ASN A 228 -0.77 -25.19 3.19
N ALA A 229 -1.17 -25.50 4.42
CA ALA A 229 -0.81 -24.76 5.62
C ALA A 229 0.65 -24.97 6.10
N TYR A 230 1.50 -25.65 5.33
CA TYR A 230 2.87 -25.98 5.69
C TYR A 230 3.80 -25.82 4.47
N ARG A 231 4.36 -24.63 4.34
CA ARG A 231 5.73 -24.39 3.85
C ARG A 231 6.19 -23.00 4.24
#